data_0995fb1dbeadb3f51168eb6f925f6c2b
#
_entry.id   0995fb1dbeadb3f51168eb6f925f6c2b
#
_cell.length_a   1.000
_cell.length_b   1.000
_cell.length_c   1.000
_cell.angle_alpha   90.00
_cell.angle_beta   90.00
_cell.angle_gamma   90.00
#
_symmetry.space_group_name_H-M   'P 1'
#
loop_
_entity.id
_entity.type
_entity.pdbx_description
1 polymer ?
#
loop_
_entity_poly.entity_id
_entity_poly.type
_entity_poly.pdbx_seq_one_letter_code
_entity_poly.pdbx_strand_id
1 'polypeptide(L)'
;MKVAVILANGFEEIEAISVVDLLRRAEIDAKFLGLEKKCVTGSHGVEIIADDLLVNLDINEYEMIVLPGGLPGAEHLAKSEKLGEILRKFDKAGKKIGAICAAPWALGTASVLKDSYTCYPGFEGTVAHTGYTASANVIIDKNIITSRGPATAMEFALAIVRELKGEQAFSTLKSELLFN
;
A
#
# COMPACT_ATOMS: atom_id res chain seq x y z
N MET A 1 9.56 10.43 9.39
CA MET A 1 8.35 9.96 8.68
C MET A 1 8.21 8.47 8.89
N LYS A 2 7.02 8.00 9.24
CA LYS A 2 6.74 6.59 9.54
C LYS A 2 5.62 6.08 8.64
N VAL A 3 5.80 4.92 8.02
CA VAL A 3 4.85 4.30 7.09
C VAL A 3 4.49 2.91 7.59
N ALA A 4 3.18 2.60 7.66
CA ALA A 4 2.68 1.27 8.00
C ALA A 4 2.36 0.49 6.71
N VAL A 5 2.95 -0.69 6.54
CA VAL A 5 2.61 -1.64 5.47
C VAL A 5 1.88 -2.82 6.10
N ILE A 6 0.62 -3.01 5.74
CA ILE A 6 -0.26 -3.97 6.42
C ILE A 6 -0.20 -5.32 5.73
N LEU A 7 0.17 -6.35 6.47
CA LEU A 7 0.27 -7.72 5.98
C LEU A 7 -0.91 -8.56 6.47
N ALA A 8 -1.59 -9.21 5.54
CA ALA A 8 -2.54 -10.28 5.81
C ALA A 8 -2.05 -11.59 5.17
N ASN A 9 -2.41 -12.75 5.71
CA ASN A 9 -2.05 -14.03 5.07
C ASN A 9 -2.49 -14.05 3.61
N GLY A 10 -1.58 -14.44 2.71
CA GLY A 10 -1.77 -14.39 1.26
C GLY A 10 -1.44 -13.03 0.64
N PHE A 11 -0.65 -12.18 1.32
CA PHE A 11 -0.13 -10.95 0.71
C PHE A 11 0.83 -11.27 -0.46
N GLU A 12 0.97 -10.35 -1.42
CA GLU A 12 1.94 -10.49 -2.51
C GLU A 12 3.33 -10.05 -2.04
N GLU A 13 4.28 -10.98 -2.06
CA GLU A 13 5.63 -10.80 -1.52
C GLU A 13 6.40 -9.70 -2.23
N ILE A 14 6.38 -9.69 -3.58
CA ILE A 14 7.08 -8.69 -4.37
C ILE A 14 6.59 -7.28 -4.01
N GLU A 15 5.28 -7.11 -3.87
CA GLU A 15 4.68 -5.81 -3.59
C GLU A 15 5.03 -5.31 -2.18
N ALA A 16 4.89 -6.17 -1.18
CA ALA A 16 5.15 -5.82 0.21
C ALA A 16 6.64 -5.51 0.45
N ILE A 17 7.53 -6.39 -0.01
CA ILE A 17 8.97 -6.28 0.23
C ILE A 17 9.56 -5.11 -0.55
N SER A 18 9.19 -4.93 -1.82
CA SER A 18 9.67 -3.81 -2.62
C SER A 18 9.32 -2.46 -1.99
N VAL A 19 8.08 -2.30 -1.49
CA VAL A 19 7.68 -1.07 -0.83
C VAL A 19 8.55 -0.81 0.41
N VAL A 20 8.66 -1.78 1.32
CA VAL A 20 9.41 -1.57 2.57
C VAL A 20 10.91 -1.38 2.30
N ASP A 21 11.52 -2.15 1.39
CA ASP A 21 12.95 -1.99 1.06
C ASP A 21 13.23 -0.59 0.49
N LEU A 22 12.46 -0.15 -0.51
CA LEU A 22 12.68 1.14 -1.14
C LEU A 22 12.43 2.31 -0.18
N LEU A 23 11.41 2.23 0.66
CA LEU A 23 11.14 3.26 1.67
C LEU A 23 12.28 3.35 2.69
N ARG A 24 12.78 2.20 3.17
CA ARG A 24 13.93 2.17 4.11
C ARG A 24 15.21 2.70 3.47
N ARG A 25 15.49 2.41 2.19
CA ARG A 25 16.60 3.02 1.43
C ARG A 25 16.48 4.54 1.37
N ALA A 26 15.27 5.06 1.26
CA ALA A 26 15.00 6.50 1.31
C ALA A 26 14.95 7.07 2.74
N GLU A 27 15.43 6.33 3.76
CA GLU A 27 15.43 6.73 5.18
C GLU A 27 14.01 7.06 5.71
N ILE A 28 12.99 6.35 5.23
CA ILE A 28 11.64 6.38 5.75
C ILE A 28 11.48 5.18 6.68
N ASP A 29 10.99 5.38 7.92
CA ASP A 29 10.74 4.32 8.89
C ASP A 29 9.51 3.50 8.47
N ALA A 30 9.70 2.57 7.52
CA ALA A 30 8.66 1.67 7.06
C ALA A 30 8.58 0.43 7.95
N LYS A 31 7.39 0.14 8.47
CA LYS A 31 7.10 -1.00 9.36
C LYS A 31 6.08 -1.94 8.73
N PHE A 32 6.35 -3.23 8.82
CA PHE A 32 5.32 -4.23 8.60
C PHE A 32 4.41 -4.34 9.82
N LEU A 33 3.12 -4.22 9.62
CA LEU A 33 2.13 -4.50 10.66
C LEU A 33 1.25 -5.67 10.22
N GLY A 34 1.24 -6.74 11.03
CA GLY A 34 0.35 -7.86 10.77
C GLY A 34 -1.12 -7.49 11.04
N LEU A 35 -2.02 -7.86 10.15
CA LEU A 35 -3.46 -7.61 10.32
C LEU A 35 -3.98 -8.26 11.60
N GLU A 36 -3.66 -9.56 11.81
CA GLU A 36 -4.14 -10.37 12.93
C GLU A 36 -3.01 -10.98 13.75
N LYS A 37 -1.88 -11.32 13.12
CA LYS A 37 -0.73 -11.98 13.75
C LYS A 37 0.59 -11.46 13.18
N LYS A 38 1.67 -11.60 13.94
CA LYS A 38 3.01 -11.14 13.50
C LYS A 38 3.64 -12.03 12.45
N CYS A 39 3.52 -13.36 12.56
CA CYS A 39 4.03 -14.27 11.54
C CYS A 39 3.00 -14.37 10.41
N VAL A 40 3.29 -13.77 9.27
CA VAL A 40 2.36 -13.68 8.12
C VAL A 40 2.96 -14.38 6.92
N THR A 41 2.20 -15.29 6.32
CA THR A 41 2.62 -16.06 5.15
C THR A 41 2.06 -15.42 3.88
N GLY A 42 2.93 -15.13 2.92
CA GLY A 42 2.55 -14.59 1.60
C GLY A 42 1.88 -15.61 0.69
N SER A 43 1.40 -15.15 -0.45
CA SER A 43 0.68 -15.96 -1.44
C SER A 43 1.55 -17.05 -2.09
N HIS A 44 2.89 -16.87 -2.07
CA HIS A 44 3.87 -17.82 -2.60
C HIS A 44 4.70 -18.51 -1.49
N GLY A 45 4.22 -18.44 -0.24
CA GLY A 45 4.78 -19.20 0.88
C GLY A 45 5.96 -18.56 1.60
N VAL A 46 6.32 -17.31 1.29
CA VAL A 46 7.34 -16.58 2.06
C VAL A 46 6.74 -16.09 3.37
N GLU A 47 7.37 -16.43 4.49
CA GLU A 47 6.94 -15.95 5.81
C GLU A 47 7.68 -14.67 6.18
N ILE A 48 6.94 -13.69 6.68
CA ILE A 48 7.47 -12.45 7.24
C ILE A 48 7.03 -12.32 8.69
N ILE A 49 7.97 -11.96 9.55
CA ILE A 49 7.67 -11.56 10.93
C ILE A 49 7.46 -10.04 10.92
N ALA A 50 6.22 -9.60 11.07
CA ALA A 50 5.88 -8.19 11.15
C ALA A 50 6.46 -7.53 12.41
N ASP A 51 6.82 -6.26 12.28
CA ASP A 51 7.37 -5.45 13.38
C ASP A 51 6.34 -5.34 14.53
N ASP A 52 5.05 -5.15 14.19
CA ASP A 52 3.96 -5.07 15.16
C ASP A 52 2.62 -5.55 14.57
N LEU A 53 1.53 -5.34 15.29
CA LEU A 53 0.16 -5.65 14.88
C LEU A 53 -0.62 -4.38 14.52
N LEU A 54 -1.57 -4.49 13.58
CA LEU A 54 -2.46 -3.39 13.21
C LEU A 54 -3.22 -2.82 14.41
N VAL A 55 -3.59 -3.66 15.38
CA VAL A 55 -4.33 -3.23 16.58
C VAL A 55 -3.57 -2.19 17.42
N ASN A 56 -2.24 -2.18 17.34
CA ASN A 56 -1.35 -1.27 18.06
C ASN A 56 -1.02 0.02 17.28
N LEU A 57 -1.56 0.18 16.05
CA LEU A 57 -1.27 1.35 15.24
C LEU A 57 -1.87 2.61 15.87
N ASP A 58 -1.01 3.56 16.27
CA ASP A 58 -1.42 4.94 16.59
C ASP A 58 -1.33 5.78 15.32
N ILE A 59 -2.49 6.23 14.83
CA ILE A 59 -2.59 7.05 13.62
C ILE A 59 -1.72 8.32 13.70
N ASN A 60 -1.47 8.85 14.88
CA ASN A 60 -0.68 10.09 15.04
C ASN A 60 0.80 9.88 14.74
N GLU A 61 1.30 8.67 14.85
CA GLU A 61 2.71 8.33 14.58
C GLU A 61 3.02 8.07 13.09
N TYR A 62 2.01 7.81 12.28
CA TYR A 62 2.19 7.42 10.89
C TYR A 62 1.70 8.50 9.93
N GLU A 63 2.48 8.81 8.90
CA GLU A 63 2.11 9.70 7.80
C GLU A 63 1.35 8.98 6.69
N MET A 64 1.59 7.67 6.56
CA MET A 64 1.00 6.86 5.48
C MET A 64 0.72 5.43 5.92
N ILE A 65 -0.32 4.84 5.34
CA ILE A 65 -0.62 3.41 5.39
C ILE A 65 -0.61 2.83 3.97
N VAL A 66 -0.02 1.64 3.80
CA VAL A 66 0.11 0.97 2.50
C VAL A 66 -0.42 -0.46 2.58
N LEU A 67 -1.19 -0.86 1.58
CA LEU A 67 -1.81 -2.16 1.45
C LEU A 67 -1.22 -2.89 0.23
N PRO A 68 -0.40 -3.93 0.40
CA PRO A 68 -0.03 -4.83 -0.69
C PRO A 68 -1.22 -5.69 -1.11
N GLY A 69 -1.20 -6.17 -2.35
CA GLY A 69 -2.21 -7.07 -2.87
C GLY A 69 -1.94 -8.54 -2.53
N GLY A 70 -2.19 -9.41 -3.49
CA GLY A 70 -2.18 -10.86 -3.30
C GLY A 70 -3.52 -11.40 -2.81
N LEU A 71 -3.79 -12.67 -3.11
CA LEU A 71 -4.99 -13.36 -2.62
C LEU A 71 -4.58 -14.57 -1.77
N PRO A 72 -5.30 -14.83 -0.67
CA PRO A 72 -6.47 -14.13 -0.15
C PRO A 72 -6.17 -12.87 0.68
N GLY A 73 -4.94 -12.37 0.69
CA GLY A 73 -4.52 -11.23 1.51
C GLY A 73 -5.40 -9.98 1.32
N ALA A 74 -5.62 -9.57 0.07
CA ALA A 74 -6.47 -8.42 -0.24
C ALA A 74 -7.93 -8.60 0.21
N GLU A 75 -8.46 -9.83 0.17
CA GLU A 75 -9.78 -10.14 0.69
C GLU A 75 -9.84 -9.97 2.20
N HIS A 76 -8.82 -10.47 2.92
CA HIS A 76 -8.72 -10.29 4.38
C HIS A 76 -8.64 -8.81 4.76
N LEU A 77 -7.85 -8.02 4.01
CA LEU A 77 -7.77 -6.57 4.21
C LEU A 77 -9.14 -5.90 3.99
N ALA A 78 -9.83 -6.25 2.90
CA ALA A 78 -11.13 -5.66 2.56
C ALA A 78 -12.23 -6.01 3.57
N LYS A 79 -12.18 -7.22 4.16
CA LYS A 79 -13.15 -7.67 5.18
C LYS A 79 -12.87 -7.18 6.59
N SER A 80 -11.69 -6.58 6.85
CA SER A 80 -11.32 -6.11 8.18
C SER A 80 -12.02 -4.79 8.51
N GLU A 81 -13.04 -4.83 9.39
CA GLU A 81 -13.72 -3.64 9.90
C GLU A 81 -12.72 -2.68 10.56
N LYS A 82 -11.78 -3.23 11.35
CA LYS A 82 -10.75 -2.45 12.04
C LYS A 82 -9.86 -1.68 11.06
N LEU A 83 -9.41 -2.33 9.97
CA LEU A 83 -8.65 -1.65 8.94
C LEU A 83 -9.49 -0.58 8.24
N GLY A 84 -10.75 -0.88 7.92
CA GLY A 84 -11.67 0.09 7.34
C GLY A 84 -11.84 1.35 8.19
N GLU A 85 -11.95 1.21 9.52
CA GLU A 85 -11.98 2.36 10.45
C GLU A 85 -10.68 3.18 10.40
N ILE A 86 -9.53 2.51 10.37
CA ILE A 86 -8.21 3.14 10.29
C ILE A 86 -8.07 3.90 8.98
N LEU A 87 -8.43 3.29 7.84
CA LEU A 87 -8.39 3.94 6.53
C LEU A 87 -9.23 5.22 6.50
N ARG A 88 -10.45 5.18 7.02
CA ARG A 88 -11.30 6.38 7.13
C ARG A 88 -10.70 7.48 8.02
N LYS A 89 -10.00 7.09 9.10
CA LYS A 89 -9.29 8.06 9.97
C LYS A 89 -8.10 8.69 9.25
N PHE A 90 -7.29 7.89 8.52
CA PHE A 90 -6.20 8.41 7.68
C PHE A 90 -6.73 9.39 6.65
N ASP A 91 -7.79 9.01 5.94
CA ASP A 91 -8.41 9.87 4.92
C ASP A 91 -8.94 11.18 5.51
N LYS A 92 -9.68 11.12 6.60
CA LYS A 92 -10.20 12.31 7.30
C LYS A 92 -9.09 13.24 7.79
N ALA A 93 -7.95 12.68 8.17
CA ALA A 93 -6.78 13.44 8.61
C ALA A 93 -5.92 13.97 7.45
N GLY A 94 -6.29 13.70 6.20
CA GLY A 94 -5.51 14.05 5.00
C GLY A 94 -4.19 13.29 4.88
N LYS A 95 -4.01 12.22 5.66
CA LYS A 95 -2.82 11.36 5.60
C LYS A 95 -2.87 10.47 4.39
N LYS A 96 -1.68 10.08 3.88
CA LYS A 96 -1.59 9.31 2.65
C LYS A 96 -2.00 7.84 2.84
N ILE A 97 -2.62 7.29 1.80
CA ILE A 97 -3.04 5.89 1.73
C ILE A 97 -2.57 5.32 0.39
N GLY A 98 -1.83 4.23 0.43
CA GLY A 98 -1.38 3.50 -0.74
C GLY A 98 -2.03 2.13 -0.85
N ALA A 99 -2.36 1.68 -2.08
CA ALA A 99 -2.80 0.31 -2.32
C ALA A 99 -2.40 -0.15 -3.72
N ILE A 100 -1.97 -1.41 -3.83
CA ILE A 100 -1.50 -1.97 -5.10
C ILE A 100 -2.25 -3.26 -5.44
N CYS A 101 -2.37 -3.58 -6.73
CA CYS A 101 -2.89 -4.85 -7.25
C CYS A 101 -4.37 -5.05 -6.88
N ALA A 102 -4.70 -6.06 -6.09
CA ALA A 102 -6.04 -6.33 -5.60
C ALA A 102 -6.43 -5.48 -4.37
N ALA A 103 -5.46 -4.84 -3.69
CA ALA A 103 -5.69 -4.14 -2.43
C ALA A 103 -6.58 -2.86 -2.52
N PRO A 104 -6.71 -2.15 -3.67
CA PRO A 104 -7.71 -1.10 -3.80
C PRO A 104 -9.14 -1.54 -3.46
N TRP A 105 -9.44 -2.84 -3.46
CA TRP A 105 -10.67 -3.40 -2.93
C TRP A 105 -10.95 -2.92 -1.49
N ALA A 106 -9.96 -2.97 -0.61
CA ALA A 106 -10.11 -2.49 0.76
C ALA A 106 -10.42 -0.98 0.81
N LEU A 107 -9.85 -0.18 -0.11
CA LEU A 107 -10.14 1.26 -0.20
C LEU A 107 -11.56 1.53 -0.68
N GLY A 108 -12.04 0.75 -1.66
CA GLY A 108 -13.44 0.82 -2.13
C GLY A 108 -14.41 0.46 -1.01
N THR A 109 -14.16 -0.65 -0.30
CA THR A 109 -14.99 -1.09 0.84
C THR A 109 -15.02 -0.05 1.96
N ALA A 110 -13.88 0.61 2.24
CA ALA A 110 -13.79 1.67 3.24
C ALA A 110 -14.37 3.02 2.76
N SER A 111 -14.73 3.14 1.46
CA SER A 111 -15.24 4.36 0.83
C SER A 111 -14.26 5.55 0.92
N VAL A 112 -12.96 5.29 0.76
CA VAL A 112 -11.92 6.33 0.81
C VAL A 112 -11.32 6.67 -0.57
N LEU A 113 -11.64 5.91 -1.63
CA LEU A 113 -11.23 6.24 -3.00
C LEU A 113 -11.80 7.60 -3.43
N LYS A 114 -11.06 8.26 -4.34
CA LYS A 114 -11.41 9.59 -4.87
C LYS A 114 -11.91 9.47 -6.31
N ASP A 115 -11.57 10.45 -7.16
CA ASP A 115 -12.10 10.54 -8.53
C ASP A 115 -11.43 9.53 -9.48
N SER A 116 -10.17 9.15 -9.21
CA SER A 116 -9.38 8.26 -10.05
C SER A 116 -8.58 7.25 -9.25
N TYR A 117 -8.49 6.02 -9.74
CA TYR A 117 -7.63 4.97 -9.18
C TYR A 117 -7.26 3.93 -10.24
N THR A 118 -6.26 3.12 -9.95
CA THR A 118 -5.96 1.90 -10.70
C THR A 118 -5.88 0.68 -9.76
N CYS A 119 -5.99 -0.51 -10.33
CA CYS A 119 -5.86 -1.78 -9.62
C CYS A 119 -5.37 -2.87 -10.59
N TYR A 120 -5.26 -4.09 -10.12
CA TYR A 120 -4.99 -5.22 -11.00
C TYR A 120 -6.10 -5.37 -12.03
N PRO A 121 -5.78 -5.53 -13.33
CA PRO A 121 -6.78 -5.66 -14.40
C PRO A 121 -7.80 -6.76 -14.11
N GLY A 122 -9.08 -6.41 -14.17
CA GLY A 122 -10.19 -7.30 -13.84
C GLY A 122 -10.68 -7.19 -12.38
N PHE A 123 -9.98 -6.47 -11.51
CA PHE A 123 -10.40 -6.25 -10.12
C PHE A 123 -11.31 -5.02 -9.94
N GLU A 124 -11.44 -4.17 -10.96
CA GLU A 124 -12.25 -2.96 -10.89
C GLU A 124 -13.71 -3.23 -10.52
N GLY A 125 -14.25 -4.35 -10.98
CA GLY A 125 -15.60 -4.79 -10.59
C GLY A 125 -15.72 -5.15 -9.10
N THR A 126 -14.66 -5.70 -8.52
CA THR A 126 -14.60 -6.06 -7.09
C THR A 126 -14.40 -4.82 -6.22
N VAL A 127 -13.59 -3.87 -6.67
CA VAL A 127 -13.40 -2.57 -5.99
C VAL A 127 -14.71 -1.79 -5.94
N ALA A 128 -15.58 -1.96 -6.93
CA ALA A 128 -16.92 -1.39 -7.01
C ALA A 128 -16.96 0.13 -6.87
N HIS A 129 -15.97 0.83 -7.44
CA HIS A 129 -15.88 2.28 -7.45
C HIS A 129 -15.72 2.80 -8.88
N THR A 130 -16.32 3.95 -9.18
CA THR A 130 -16.11 4.67 -10.44
C THR A 130 -14.72 5.27 -10.49
N GLY A 131 -14.21 5.59 -11.68
CA GLY A 131 -12.91 6.25 -11.82
C GLY A 131 -11.73 5.30 -12.02
N TYR A 132 -11.97 4.01 -12.24
CA TYR A 132 -10.91 3.10 -12.66
C TYR A 132 -10.26 3.58 -13.97
N THR A 133 -8.94 3.56 -14.00
CA THR A 133 -8.16 3.85 -15.20
C THR A 133 -6.94 2.94 -15.30
N ALA A 134 -6.63 2.53 -16.53
CA ALA A 134 -5.42 1.78 -16.88
C ALA A 134 -4.39 2.65 -17.63
N SER A 135 -4.56 3.98 -17.60
CA SER A 135 -3.73 4.94 -18.36
C SER A 135 -2.28 5.03 -17.85
N ALA A 136 -2.04 4.66 -16.60
CA ALA A 136 -0.71 4.66 -16.00
C ALA A 136 -0.56 3.51 -14.99
N ASN A 137 0.69 3.15 -14.68
CA ASN A 137 1.00 2.13 -13.68
C ASN A 137 0.74 2.60 -12.25
N VAL A 138 0.87 3.90 -12.00
CA VAL A 138 0.61 4.53 -10.71
C VAL A 138 -0.34 5.70 -10.92
N ILE A 139 -1.40 5.76 -10.12
CA ILE A 139 -2.35 6.87 -10.08
C ILE A 139 -2.26 7.53 -8.70
N ILE A 140 -2.09 8.84 -8.70
CA ILE A 140 -2.11 9.66 -7.49
C ILE A 140 -3.33 10.58 -7.60
N ASP A 141 -4.23 10.45 -6.66
CA ASP A 141 -5.42 11.31 -6.57
C ASP A 141 -5.60 11.78 -5.13
N LYS A 142 -5.31 13.07 -4.90
CA LYS A 142 -5.30 13.71 -3.57
C LYS A 142 -4.33 12.98 -2.62
N ASN A 143 -4.83 12.34 -1.59
CA ASN A 143 -4.05 11.58 -0.62
C ASN A 143 -3.98 10.08 -0.91
N ILE A 144 -4.55 9.61 -2.01
CA ILE A 144 -4.59 8.19 -2.40
C ILE A 144 -3.58 7.91 -3.50
N ILE A 145 -2.80 6.84 -3.35
CA ILE A 145 -1.84 6.36 -4.35
C ILE A 145 -2.18 4.90 -4.66
N THR A 146 -2.47 4.60 -5.92
CA THR A 146 -2.79 3.22 -6.33
C THR A 146 -1.89 2.74 -7.45
N SER A 147 -1.66 1.43 -7.54
CA SER A 147 -0.86 0.81 -8.59
C SER A 147 -1.42 -0.55 -9.01
N ARG A 148 -0.89 -1.09 -10.13
CA ARG A 148 -1.54 -2.17 -10.87
C ARG A 148 -1.17 -3.58 -10.42
N GLY A 149 0.07 -3.84 -10.01
CA GLY A 149 0.46 -5.20 -9.66
C GLY A 149 1.96 -5.41 -9.45
N PRO A 150 2.44 -6.66 -9.32
CA PRO A 150 3.80 -6.96 -8.89
C PRO A 150 4.89 -6.26 -9.69
N ALA A 151 4.77 -6.25 -11.02
CA ALA A 151 5.76 -5.61 -11.89
C ALA A 151 5.83 -4.08 -11.71
N THR A 152 4.81 -3.44 -11.17
CA THR A 152 4.78 -1.98 -10.92
C THR A 152 5.11 -1.60 -9.47
N ALA A 153 5.49 -2.57 -8.63
CA ALA A 153 5.73 -2.35 -7.20
C ALA A 153 6.88 -1.37 -6.92
N MET A 154 7.96 -1.43 -7.72
CA MET A 154 9.08 -0.48 -7.56
C MET A 154 8.68 0.94 -7.98
N GLU A 155 7.94 1.10 -9.09
CA GLU A 155 7.42 2.39 -9.54
C GLU A 155 6.46 2.99 -8.50
N PHE A 156 5.60 2.16 -7.92
CA PHE A 156 4.70 2.54 -6.82
C PHE A 156 5.48 3.01 -5.57
N ALA A 157 6.49 2.26 -5.15
CA ALA A 157 7.32 2.63 -4.00
C ALA A 157 8.10 3.94 -4.25
N LEU A 158 8.65 4.13 -5.46
CA LEU A 158 9.31 5.37 -5.88
C LEU A 158 8.33 6.55 -5.87
N ALA A 159 7.09 6.37 -6.32
CA ALA A 159 6.06 7.40 -6.25
C ALA A 159 5.75 7.78 -4.79
N ILE A 160 5.69 6.81 -3.88
CA ILE A 160 5.52 7.07 -2.45
C ILE A 160 6.70 7.89 -1.89
N VAL A 161 7.94 7.55 -2.26
CA VAL A 161 9.13 8.33 -1.85
C VAL A 161 9.04 9.77 -2.34
N ARG A 162 8.64 9.99 -3.60
CA ARG A 162 8.42 11.34 -4.15
C ARG A 162 7.40 12.12 -3.35
N GLU A 163 6.27 11.50 -3.03
CA GLU A 163 5.17 12.13 -2.29
C GLU A 163 5.51 12.46 -0.83
N LEU A 164 6.40 11.68 -0.21
CA LEU A 164 6.78 11.87 1.19
C LEU A 164 8.06 12.72 1.36
N LYS A 165 9.04 12.58 0.48
CA LYS A 165 10.38 13.21 0.60
C LYS A 165 10.74 14.15 -0.55
N GLY A 166 9.91 14.23 -1.57
CA GLY A 166 10.08 15.13 -2.70
C GLY A 166 10.96 14.58 -3.83
N GLU A 167 11.11 15.38 -4.88
CA GLU A 167 11.72 15.00 -6.16
C GLU A 167 13.21 14.61 -6.03
N GLN A 168 13.95 15.28 -5.15
CA GLN A 168 15.38 14.98 -4.97
C GLN A 168 15.59 13.56 -4.42
N ALA A 169 14.83 13.16 -3.40
CA ALA A 169 14.93 11.81 -2.82
C ALA A 169 14.51 10.74 -3.83
N PHE A 170 13.45 11.01 -4.59
CA PHE A 170 13.01 10.14 -5.68
C PHE A 170 14.11 9.94 -6.74
N SER A 171 14.70 11.03 -7.24
CA SER A 171 15.71 10.98 -8.31
C SER A 171 16.99 10.26 -7.84
N THR A 172 17.43 10.51 -6.61
CA THR A 172 18.58 9.84 -6.01
C THR A 172 18.33 8.33 -5.91
N LEU A 173 17.22 7.93 -5.28
CA LEU A 173 16.89 6.52 -5.10
C LEU A 173 16.70 5.81 -6.44
N LYS A 174 16.01 6.45 -7.40
CA LYS A 174 15.83 5.90 -8.75
C LYS A 174 17.18 5.58 -9.43
N SER A 175 18.15 6.49 -9.32
CA SER A 175 19.50 6.29 -9.86
C SER A 175 20.25 5.15 -9.17
N GLU A 176 20.19 5.07 -7.82
CA GLU A 176 20.84 4.01 -7.04
C GLU A 176 20.28 2.62 -7.35
N LEU A 177 18.99 2.54 -7.63
CA LEU A 177 18.32 1.30 -8.02
C LEU A 177 18.56 0.89 -9.48
N LEU A 178 19.23 1.72 -10.28
CA LEU A 178 19.36 1.53 -11.74
C LEU A 178 17.98 1.40 -12.42
N PHE A 179 16.98 2.06 -11.87
CA PHE A 179 15.62 2.04 -12.37
C PHE A 179 15.47 3.05 -13.51
N ASN A 180 15.28 2.54 -14.73
CA ASN A 180 15.22 3.35 -15.98
C ASN A 180 13.83 3.98 -16.21
#